data_f5edf7ac5271ba48127a64890ee5c187
#
_entry.id   f5edf7ac5271ba48127a64890ee5c187
#
_cell.length_a   1.000
_cell.length_b   1.000
_cell.length_c   1.000
_cell.angle_alpha   90.00
_cell.angle_beta   90.00
_cell.angle_gamma   90.00
#
_symmetry.space_group_name_H-M   'P 1'
#
loop_
_entity.id
_entity.type
_entity.pdbx_description
1 polymer ?
#
loop_
_entity_poly.entity_id
_entity_poly.type
_entity_poly.pdbx_seq_one_letter_code
_entity_poly.pdbx_strand_id
1 'polypeptide(L)'
;MRLGVIGYGNRMSLMVRDIIQCDPRCRVTAVADIQPERVKQRIERAGFPIPRFYEYADDMLDSETLDGVLVGTRCSLHAEMALKVLKRGIPLFLEKPVATTLADWLRLKEAADRATSPVVVSFPLRLSKIVQFAKEVIQAGTIGKVEHVQAINNVPYGGVYYHNWYRDERETGGLFMQKATHDFDYIQYLVEESPVRVCAVTSKQIFRGTKPAGLRCSRCDERDCPERVHVRDPQYDESDYCCFAQDT
;
A
#
# COMPACT_ATOMS: atom_id res chain seq x y z
N MET A 1 18.36 -14.74 4.87
CA MET A 1 16.95 -15.02 4.52
C MET A 1 16.76 -14.72 3.04
N ARG A 2 16.14 -15.65 2.30
CA ARG A 2 15.81 -15.51 0.88
C ARG A 2 14.40 -14.96 0.77
N LEU A 3 14.24 -13.79 0.20
CA LEU A 3 12.97 -13.10 0.10
C LEU A 3 12.48 -13.11 -1.35
N GLY A 4 11.20 -13.49 -1.53
CA GLY A 4 10.45 -13.26 -2.75
C GLY A 4 9.68 -11.96 -2.67
N VAL A 5 9.49 -11.28 -3.80
CA VAL A 5 8.68 -10.05 -3.86
C VAL A 5 7.65 -10.17 -4.97
N ILE A 6 6.39 -9.94 -4.66
CA ILE A 6 5.29 -9.86 -5.62
C ILE A 6 4.87 -8.39 -5.74
N GLY A 7 5.18 -7.77 -6.88
CA GLY A 7 4.99 -6.35 -7.10
C GLY A 7 6.11 -5.48 -6.50
N TYR A 8 7.11 -5.13 -7.30
CA TYR A 8 8.27 -4.33 -6.88
C TYR A 8 8.09 -2.84 -7.26
N GLY A 9 6.98 -2.26 -6.82
CA GLY A 9 6.69 -0.82 -7.02
C GLY A 9 7.58 0.11 -6.18
N ASN A 10 7.34 1.42 -6.26
CA ASN A 10 8.09 2.43 -5.51
C ASN A 10 8.05 2.16 -3.99
N ARG A 11 6.87 1.85 -3.44
CA ARG A 11 6.73 1.57 -2.01
C ARG A 11 7.53 0.34 -1.59
N MET A 12 7.40 -0.74 -2.36
CA MET A 12 8.09 -2.00 -2.04
C MET A 12 9.62 -1.87 -2.18
N SER A 13 10.12 -1.09 -3.14
CA SER A 13 11.56 -0.85 -3.27
C SER A 13 12.16 -0.15 -2.04
N LEU A 14 11.42 0.77 -1.42
CA LEU A 14 11.84 1.40 -0.15
C LEU A 14 11.84 0.40 1.00
N MET A 15 10.78 -0.40 1.12
CA MET A 15 10.68 -1.44 2.16
C MET A 15 11.80 -2.48 2.05
N VAL A 16 12.10 -2.96 0.85
CA VAL A 16 13.21 -3.90 0.61
C VAL A 16 14.54 -3.29 1.03
N ARG A 17 14.80 -2.04 0.65
CA ARG A 17 16.00 -1.33 1.06
C ARG A 17 16.13 -1.26 2.58
N ASP A 18 15.06 -0.86 3.25
CA ASP A 18 15.06 -0.68 4.71
C ASP A 18 15.23 -2.04 5.42
N ILE A 19 14.58 -3.11 4.93
CA ILE A 19 14.76 -4.48 5.45
C ILE A 19 16.23 -4.93 5.32
N ILE A 20 16.87 -4.74 4.16
CA ILE A 20 18.26 -5.15 3.94
C ILE A 20 19.22 -4.30 4.79
N GLN A 21 18.91 -3.02 4.99
CA GLN A 21 19.70 -2.16 5.87
C GLN A 21 19.61 -2.58 7.35
N CYS A 22 18.43 -3.00 7.79
CA CYS A 22 18.23 -3.47 9.16
C CYS A 22 18.83 -4.87 9.40
N ASP A 23 18.75 -5.76 8.41
CA ASP A 23 19.34 -7.10 8.49
C ASP A 23 20.01 -7.48 7.15
N PRO A 24 21.34 -7.33 7.05
CA PRO A 24 22.10 -7.66 5.84
C PRO A 24 22.07 -9.15 5.44
N ARG A 25 21.56 -10.02 6.30
CA ARG A 25 21.34 -11.44 5.97
C ARG A 25 20.13 -11.63 5.04
N CYS A 26 19.24 -10.64 4.96
CA CYS A 26 18.11 -10.62 4.03
C CYS A 26 18.59 -10.25 2.63
N ARG A 27 18.07 -10.96 1.63
CA ARG A 27 18.30 -10.67 0.21
C ARG A 27 17.08 -11.05 -0.61
N VAL A 28 16.73 -10.23 -1.57
CA VAL A 28 15.71 -10.56 -2.56
C VAL A 28 16.34 -11.50 -3.57
N THR A 29 15.81 -12.71 -3.68
CA THR A 29 16.30 -13.75 -4.63
C THR A 29 15.36 -13.91 -5.82
N ALA A 30 14.10 -13.53 -5.68
CA ALA A 30 13.09 -13.67 -6.72
C ALA A 30 12.09 -12.50 -6.70
N VAL A 31 11.65 -12.08 -7.87
CA VAL A 31 10.64 -11.04 -8.05
C VAL A 31 9.62 -11.47 -9.09
N ALA A 32 8.34 -11.40 -8.76
CA ALA A 32 7.24 -11.51 -9.71
C ALA A 32 6.64 -10.11 -9.96
N ASP A 33 6.78 -9.59 -11.18
CA ASP A 33 6.28 -8.27 -11.56
C ASP A 33 5.97 -8.22 -13.06
N ILE A 34 4.92 -7.50 -13.43
CA ILE A 34 4.49 -7.33 -14.84
C ILE A 34 5.40 -6.37 -15.62
N GLN A 35 6.34 -5.68 -14.97
CA GLN A 35 7.28 -4.74 -15.59
C GLN A 35 8.74 -5.09 -15.22
N PRO A 36 9.25 -6.27 -15.57
CA PRO A 36 10.53 -6.78 -15.09
C PRO A 36 11.71 -5.85 -15.43
N GLU A 37 11.73 -5.27 -16.62
CA GLU A 37 12.82 -4.37 -17.04
C GLU A 37 12.88 -3.09 -16.20
N ARG A 38 11.72 -2.51 -15.87
CA ARG A 38 11.65 -1.35 -15.00
C ARG A 38 12.11 -1.68 -13.58
N VAL A 39 11.72 -2.85 -13.09
CA VAL A 39 12.14 -3.34 -11.77
C VAL A 39 13.65 -3.58 -11.75
N LYS A 40 14.20 -4.21 -12.77
CA LYS A 40 15.63 -4.45 -12.92
C LYS A 40 16.43 -3.15 -12.85
N GLN A 41 16.07 -2.15 -13.64
CA GLN A 41 16.72 -0.83 -13.60
C GLN A 41 16.66 -0.18 -12.21
N ARG A 42 15.55 -0.34 -11.48
CA ARG A 42 15.40 0.18 -10.12
C ARG A 42 16.33 -0.52 -9.14
N ILE A 43 16.46 -1.83 -9.22
CA ILE A 43 17.33 -2.65 -8.39
C ILE A 43 18.81 -2.32 -8.68
N GLU A 44 19.18 -2.19 -9.95
CA GLU A 44 20.54 -1.80 -10.39
C GLU A 44 20.93 -0.41 -9.84
N ARG A 45 20.03 0.57 -9.96
CA ARG A 45 20.25 1.92 -9.40
C ARG A 45 20.42 1.92 -7.88
N ALA A 46 19.77 0.99 -7.19
CA ALA A 46 19.89 0.82 -5.75
C ALA A 46 21.16 0.05 -5.33
N GLY A 47 21.92 -0.49 -6.30
CA GLY A 47 23.14 -1.25 -6.05
C GLY A 47 22.91 -2.64 -5.45
N PHE A 48 21.71 -3.19 -5.59
CA PHE A 48 21.39 -4.53 -5.10
C PHE A 48 21.64 -5.61 -6.17
N PRO A 49 21.95 -6.85 -5.74
CA PRO A 49 22.04 -7.99 -6.65
C PRO A 49 20.73 -8.20 -7.42
N ILE A 50 20.87 -8.54 -8.70
CA ILE A 50 19.71 -8.80 -9.57
C ILE A 50 19.09 -10.16 -9.20
N PRO A 51 17.79 -10.18 -8.80
CA PRO A 51 17.08 -11.41 -8.51
C PRO A 51 16.66 -12.14 -9.79
N ARG A 52 16.13 -13.35 -9.64
CA ARG A 52 15.42 -14.03 -10.73
C ARG A 52 14.04 -13.36 -10.91
N PHE A 53 13.65 -13.13 -12.16
CA PHE A 53 12.35 -12.54 -12.51
C PHE A 53 11.36 -13.58 -12.97
N TYR A 54 10.11 -13.38 -12.60
CA TYR A 54 8.94 -14.17 -12.96
C TYR A 54 7.82 -13.26 -13.44
N GLU A 55 7.07 -13.71 -14.42
CA GLU A 55 5.88 -13.02 -14.90
C GLU A 55 4.70 -13.27 -13.96
N TYR A 56 4.57 -14.50 -13.45
CA TYR A 56 3.49 -14.93 -12.58
C TYR A 56 3.99 -15.26 -11.17
N ALA A 57 3.19 -14.87 -10.17
CA ALA A 57 3.52 -15.12 -8.78
C ALA A 57 3.57 -16.62 -8.45
N ASP A 58 2.68 -17.42 -9.05
CA ASP A 58 2.64 -18.87 -8.82
C ASP A 58 3.92 -19.55 -9.29
N ASP A 59 4.45 -19.18 -10.47
CA ASP A 59 5.70 -19.73 -10.99
C ASP A 59 6.88 -19.44 -10.06
N MET A 60 6.95 -18.23 -9.52
CA MET A 60 7.95 -17.86 -8.52
C MET A 60 7.81 -18.70 -7.25
N LEU A 61 6.58 -18.79 -6.72
CA LEU A 61 6.30 -19.48 -5.46
C LEU A 61 6.52 -20.99 -5.56
N ASP A 62 6.35 -21.58 -6.73
CA ASP A 62 6.52 -23.01 -6.96
C ASP A 62 7.97 -23.39 -7.33
N SER A 63 8.74 -22.44 -7.88
CA SER A 63 10.12 -22.69 -8.33
C SER A 63 11.18 -22.32 -7.30
N GLU A 64 10.88 -21.42 -6.36
CA GLU A 64 11.87 -20.87 -5.43
C GLU A 64 11.68 -21.40 -3.99
N THR A 65 12.79 -21.61 -3.31
CA THR A 65 12.76 -21.85 -1.86
C THR A 65 12.92 -20.52 -1.14
N LEU A 66 11.83 -20.01 -0.60
CA LEU A 66 11.75 -18.69 0.02
C LEU A 66 11.55 -18.79 1.54
N ASP A 67 12.25 -17.95 2.29
CA ASP A 67 12.11 -17.83 3.74
C ASP A 67 11.02 -16.82 4.12
N GLY A 68 10.56 -16.01 3.16
CA GLY A 68 9.46 -15.06 3.29
C GLY A 68 9.12 -14.39 1.95
N VAL A 69 7.89 -13.88 1.85
CA VAL A 69 7.40 -13.18 0.66
C VAL A 69 6.80 -11.83 1.05
N LEU A 70 7.17 -10.80 0.29
CA LEU A 70 6.62 -9.46 0.40
C LEU A 70 5.62 -9.24 -0.74
N VAL A 71 4.41 -8.78 -0.41
CA VAL A 71 3.36 -8.46 -1.38
C VAL A 71 3.12 -6.96 -1.38
N GLY A 72 3.35 -6.31 -2.53
CA GLY A 72 3.18 -4.87 -2.72
C GLY A 72 2.73 -4.49 -4.13
N THR A 73 1.73 -5.19 -4.63
CA THR A 73 1.04 -4.96 -5.91
C THR A 73 0.11 -3.74 -5.86
N ARG A 74 -0.81 -3.61 -6.80
CA ARG A 74 -2.00 -2.76 -6.65
C ARG A 74 -2.86 -3.27 -5.50
N CYS A 75 -3.58 -2.36 -4.81
CA CYS A 75 -4.37 -2.72 -3.63
C CYS A 75 -5.44 -3.78 -3.94
N SER A 76 -6.05 -3.73 -5.13
CA SER A 76 -7.03 -4.70 -5.62
C SER A 76 -6.50 -6.14 -5.69
N LEU A 77 -5.18 -6.31 -5.84
CA LEU A 77 -4.53 -7.63 -5.96
C LEU A 77 -3.95 -8.15 -4.64
N HIS A 78 -3.93 -7.34 -3.58
CA HIS A 78 -3.27 -7.71 -2.32
C HIS A 78 -3.81 -9.02 -1.75
N ALA A 79 -5.14 -9.16 -1.64
CA ALA A 79 -5.76 -10.35 -1.08
C ALA A 79 -5.47 -11.60 -1.91
N GLU A 80 -5.58 -11.52 -3.24
CA GLU A 80 -5.30 -12.65 -4.12
C GLU A 80 -3.85 -13.12 -3.98
N MET A 81 -2.88 -12.21 -4.04
CA MET A 81 -1.47 -12.55 -3.93
C MET A 81 -1.13 -13.10 -2.54
N ALA A 82 -1.71 -12.50 -1.49
CA ALA A 82 -1.54 -12.99 -0.12
C ALA A 82 -2.06 -14.43 0.06
N LEU A 83 -3.23 -14.74 -0.50
CA LEU A 83 -3.81 -16.09 -0.48
C LEU A 83 -2.89 -17.13 -1.15
N LYS A 84 -2.23 -16.78 -2.26
CA LYS A 84 -1.26 -17.65 -2.94
C LYS A 84 -0.06 -17.97 -2.03
N VAL A 85 0.44 -16.98 -1.30
CA VAL A 85 1.55 -17.13 -0.36
C VAL A 85 1.15 -17.99 0.84
N LEU A 86 0.01 -17.67 1.47
CA LEU A 86 -0.50 -18.39 2.65
C LEU A 86 -0.78 -19.86 2.35
N LYS A 87 -1.32 -20.18 1.17
CA LYS A 87 -1.57 -21.56 0.73
C LYS A 87 -0.30 -22.42 0.72
N ARG A 88 0.87 -21.81 0.55
CA ARG A 88 2.18 -22.49 0.53
C ARG A 88 2.89 -22.48 1.89
N GLY A 89 2.25 -21.91 2.92
CA GLY A 89 2.82 -21.84 4.27
C GLY A 89 4.07 -20.97 4.39
N ILE A 90 4.24 -20.02 3.49
CA ILE A 90 5.41 -19.13 3.50
C ILE A 90 5.09 -17.89 4.36
N PRO A 91 6.03 -17.42 5.21
CA PRO A 91 5.89 -16.15 5.93
C PRO A 91 5.57 -14.98 5.00
N LEU A 92 4.55 -14.17 5.36
CA LEU A 92 4.02 -13.11 4.53
C LEU A 92 4.21 -11.74 5.15
N PHE A 93 4.80 -10.82 4.39
CA PHE A 93 4.68 -9.38 4.62
C PHE A 93 3.74 -8.78 3.58
N LEU A 94 2.64 -8.17 4.02
CA LEU A 94 1.59 -7.65 3.14
C LEU A 94 1.46 -6.13 3.28
N GLU A 95 1.51 -5.40 2.18
CA GLU A 95 1.20 -3.97 2.17
C GLU A 95 -0.30 -3.72 2.41
N LYS A 96 -0.59 -2.58 3.01
CA LYS A 96 -1.96 -2.12 3.25
C LYS A 96 -2.56 -1.45 1.98
N PRO A 97 -3.88 -1.42 1.82
CA PRO A 97 -4.90 -2.16 2.55
C PRO A 97 -4.81 -3.67 2.22
N VAL A 98 -5.15 -4.52 3.16
CA VAL A 98 -5.05 -5.97 2.96
C VAL A 98 -6.01 -6.50 1.89
N ALA A 99 -7.12 -5.81 1.69
CA ALA A 99 -8.14 -6.08 0.68
C ALA A 99 -8.90 -4.80 0.34
N THR A 100 -9.51 -4.71 -0.83
CA THR A 100 -10.36 -3.59 -1.26
C THR A 100 -11.85 -3.91 -1.24
N THR A 101 -12.20 -5.18 -1.07
CA THR A 101 -13.60 -5.65 -0.97
C THR A 101 -13.82 -6.46 0.31
N LEU A 102 -15.05 -6.45 0.81
CA LEU A 102 -15.42 -7.27 1.97
C LEU A 102 -15.26 -8.77 1.68
N ALA A 103 -15.58 -9.21 0.47
CA ALA A 103 -15.45 -10.60 0.06
C ALA A 103 -13.98 -11.07 0.14
N ASP A 104 -13.05 -10.28 -0.38
CA ASP A 104 -11.63 -10.59 -0.34
C ASP A 104 -11.08 -10.52 1.09
N TRP A 105 -11.54 -9.55 1.89
CA TRP A 105 -11.18 -9.48 3.29
C TRP A 105 -11.61 -10.73 4.08
N LEU A 106 -12.85 -11.21 3.88
CA LEU A 106 -13.33 -12.43 4.55
C LEU A 106 -12.52 -13.66 4.14
N ARG A 107 -12.22 -13.83 2.85
CA ARG A 107 -11.38 -14.92 2.35
C ARG A 107 -9.97 -14.88 2.93
N LEU A 108 -9.38 -13.68 2.95
CA LEU A 108 -8.03 -13.49 3.49
C LEU A 108 -7.99 -13.72 5.00
N LYS A 109 -9.00 -13.22 5.73
CA LYS A 109 -9.13 -13.48 7.17
C LYS A 109 -9.19 -14.97 7.47
N GLU A 110 -10.06 -15.71 6.79
CA GLU A 110 -10.19 -17.17 6.97
C GLU A 110 -8.86 -17.89 6.69
N ALA A 111 -8.15 -17.51 5.64
CA ALA A 111 -6.86 -18.08 5.31
C ALA A 111 -5.79 -17.73 6.36
N ALA A 112 -5.77 -16.50 6.84
CA ALA A 112 -4.82 -16.05 7.86
C ALA A 112 -5.07 -16.72 9.22
N ASP A 113 -6.34 -16.90 9.61
CA ASP A 113 -6.70 -17.60 10.86
C ASP A 113 -6.26 -19.07 10.85
N ARG A 114 -6.13 -19.68 9.67
CA ARG A 114 -5.65 -21.07 9.49
C ARG A 114 -4.15 -21.17 9.23
N ALA A 115 -3.50 -20.04 8.94
CA ALA A 115 -2.08 -20.05 8.59
C ALA A 115 -1.22 -20.42 9.79
N THR A 116 -0.23 -21.28 9.56
CA THR A 116 0.82 -21.60 10.54
C THR A 116 2.06 -20.73 10.39
N SER A 117 2.19 -20.03 9.26
CA SER A 117 3.27 -19.09 8.98
C SER A 117 2.93 -17.69 9.48
N PRO A 118 3.91 -16.89 9.92
CA PRO A 118 3.69 -15.52 10.35
C PRO A 118 3.14 -14.65 9.23
N VAL A 119 2.20 -13.74 9.58
CA VAL A 119 1.68 -12.71 8.71
C VAL A 119 1.93 -11.35 9.34
N VAL A 120 2.59 -10.47 8.62
CA VAL A 120 2.82 -9.07 9.03
C VAL A 120 2.17 -8.14 8.02
N VAL A 121 1.33 -7.23 8.51
CA VAL A 121 0.71 -6.18 7.68
C VAL A 121 1.44 -4.86 7.91
N SER A 122 1.70 -4.13 6.82
CA SER A 122 2.46 -2.88 6.82
C SER A 122 1.66 -1.70 7.37
N PHE A 123 1.69 -1.51 8.70
CA PHE A 123 1.17 -0.32 9.39
C PHE A 123 2.31 0.45 10.08
N PRO A 124 3.19 1.12 9.32
CA PRO A 124 4.41 1.71 9.86
C PRO A 124 4.18 2.86 10.84
N LEU A 125 3.02 3.51 10.83
CA LEU A 125 2.73 4.61 11.76
C LEU A 125 2.72 4.15 13.22
N ARG A 126 2.39 2.90 13.49
CA ARG A 126 2.51 2.33 14.86
C ARG A 126 3.92 2.41 15.41
N LEU A 127 4.93 2.36 14.52
CA LEU A 127 6.35 2.37 14.89
C LEU A 127 6.95 3.78 14.89
N SER A 128 6.18 4.81 14.55
CA SER A 128 6.67 6.18 14.61
C SER A 128 6.88 6.61 16.06
N LYS A 129 7.96 7.37 16.31
CA LYS A 129 8.33 7.80 17.67
C LYS A 129 7.20 8.51 18.40
N ILE A 130 6.42 9.32 17.69
CA ILE A 130 5.31 10.06 18.30
C ILE A 130 4.15 9.14 18.72
N VAL A 131 3.83 8.14 17.89
CA VAL A 131 2.77 7.17 18.23
C VAL A 131 3.23 6.26 19.38
N GLN A 132 4.47 5.82 19.39
CA GLN A 132 5.05 5.04 20.49
C GLN A 132 5.03 5.84 21.79
N PHE A 133 5.50 7.08 21.76
CA PHE A 133 5.48 7.95 22.94
C PHE A 133 4.06 8.19 23.46
N ALA A 134 3.09 8.48 22.57
CA ALA A 134 1.68 8.61 22.97
C ALA A 134 1.15 7.33 23.61
N LYS A 135 1.52 6.16 23.09
CA LYS A 135 1.16 4.86 23.65
C LYS A 135 1.72 4.67 25.07
N GLU A 136 2.99 5.02 25.28
CA GLU A 136 3.64 4.96 26.59
C GLU A 136 2.93 5.85 27.62
N VAL A 137 2.60 7.09 27.25
CA VAL A 137 1.86 8.05 28.12
C VAL A 137 0.49 7.51 28.52
N ILE A 138 -0.25 6.93 27.57
CA ILE A 138 -1.57 6.33 27.81
C ILE A 138 -1.43 5.12 28.74
N GLN A 139 -0.51 4.20 28.44
CA GLN A 139 -0.30 2.98 29.23
C GLN A 139 0.22 3.23 30.63
N ALA A 140 1.01 4.30 30.83
CA ALA A 140 1.44 4.74 32.15
C ALA A 140 0.31 5.36 32.99
N GLY A 141 -0.88 5.55 32.41
CA GLY A 141 -2.00 6.18 33.10
C GLY A 141 -1.83 7.68 33.38
N THR A 142 -0.84 8.33 32.78
CA THR A 142 -0.47 9.73 33.04
C THR A 142 -1.63 10.70 32.77
N ILE A 143 -2.47 10.39 31.77
CA ILE A 143 -3.66 11.18 31.39
C ILE A 143 -4.97 10.55 31.89
N GLY A 144 -4.90 9.49 32.70
CA GLY A 144 -6.06 8.69 33.09
C GLY A 144 -6.63 7.87 31.93
N LYS A 145 -7.92 7.52 32.04
CA LYS A 145 -8.62 6.77 31.00
C LYS A 145 -8.92 7.67 29.81
N VAL A 146 -8.64 7.19 28.60
CA VAL A 146 -8.98 7.88 27.35
C VAL A 146 -10.49 7.73 27.10
N GLU A 147 -11.24 8.83 27.13
CA GLU A 147 -12.69 8.85 26.90
C GLU A 147 -13.05 9.39 25.50
N HIS A 148 -12.16 10.16 24.87
CA HIS A 148 -12.39 10.77 23.58
C HIS A 148 -11.09 10.89 22.78
N VAL A 149 -11.15 10.62 21.47
CA VAL A 149 -10.05 10.85 20.53
C VAL A 149 -10.55 11.70 19.37
N GLN A 150 -9.84 12.80 19.10
CA GLN A 150 -10.02 13.58 17.88
C GLN A 150 -8.74 13.51 17.05
N ALA A 151 -8.83 12.98 15.82
CA ALA A 151 -7.72 12.93 14.89
C ALA A 151 -8.04 13.79 13.66
N ILE A 152 -7.13 14.73 13.36
CA ILE A 152 -7.22 15.61 12.19
C ILE A 152 -6.02 15.32 11.30
N ASN A 153 -6.29 14.91 10.06
CA ASN A 153 -5.25 14.58 9.08
C ASN A 153 -5.43 15.44 7.82
N ASN A 154 -4.64 16.51 7.70
CA ASN A 154 -4.62 17.38 6.54
C ASN A 154 -3.57 16.88 5.55
N VAL A 155 -3.98 16.13 4.55
CA VAL A 155 -3.10 15.54 3.54
C VAL A 155 -3.21 16.30 2.23
N PRO A 156 -2.10 16.68 1.59
CA PRO A 156 -2.11 17.31 0.26
C PRO A 156 -2.44 16.24 -0.80
N TYR A 157 -3.71 16.03 -1.09
CA TYR A 157 -4.18 14.93 -1.93
C TYR A 157 -3.94 15.11 -3.43
N GLY A 158 -3.85 16.36 -3.95
CA GLY A 158 -3.82 16.64 -5.39
C GLY A 158 -2.82 15.78 -6.15
N GLY A 159 -1.52 15.96 -5.90
CA GLY A 159 -0.47 15.29 -6.66
C GLY A 159 -0.44 13.79 -6.53
N VAL A 160 -0.62 13.25 -5.33
CA VAL A 160 -0.47 11.80 -5.08
C VAL A 160 -1.74 11.02 -5.42
N TYR A 161 -2.91 11.54 -5.04
CA TYR A 161 -4.14 10.76 -5.08
C TYR A 161 -4.98 11.02 -6.31
N TYR A 162 -4.92 12.21 -6.90
CA TYR A 162 -5.78 12.55 -8.04
C TYR A 162 -5.05 12.58 -9.39
N HIS A 163 -3.72 12.74 -9.42
CA HIS A 163 -2.92 12.64 -10.64
C HIS A 163 -2.31 11.26 -10.85
N ASN A 164 -2.66 10.29 -10.02
CA ASN A 164 -2.06 8.96 -10.00
C ASN A 164 -3.17 7.89 -10.05
N TRP A 165 -2.77 6.64 -10.23
CA TRP A 165 -3.65 5.47 -10.19
C TRP A 165 -4.43 5.34 -8.86
N TYR A 166 -3.97 5.98 -7.80
CA TYR A 166 -4.67 6.04 -6.52
C TYR A 166 -6.09 6.62 -6.60
N ARG A 167 -6.40 7.38 -7.64
CA ARG A 167 -7.74 7.90 -7.89
C ARG A 167 -8.73 6.82 -8.33
N ASP A 168 -8.27 5.71 -8.92
CA ASP A 168 -9.13 4.64 -9.37
C ASP A 168 -9.63 3.82 -8.16
N GLU A 169 -10.91 3.96 -7.85
CA GLU A 169 -11.53 3.27 -6.71
C GLU A 169 -11.58 1.75 -6.90
N ARG A 170 -11.57 1.26 -8.14
CA ARG A 170 -11.48 -0.19 -8.43
C ARG A 170 -10.15 -0.76 -7.99
N GLU A 171 -9.08 0.04 -8.04
CA GLU A 171 -7.74 -0.37 -7.61
C GLU A 171 -7.52 -0.17 -6.11
N THR A 172 -8.14 0.84 -5.51
CA THR A 172 -7.81 1.29 -4.16
C THR A 172 -8.88 1.02 -3.11
N GLY A 173 -10.13 0.82 -3.52
CA GLY A 173 -11.28 0.82 -2.63
C GLY A 173 -11.64 2.20 -2.09
N GLY A 174 -11.12 3.28 -2.72
CA GLY A 174 -11.32 4.67 -2.32
C GLY A 174 -10.40 5.15 -1.20
N LEU A 175 -10.45 6.45 -0.91
CA LEU A 175 -9.52 7.10 0.04
C LEU A 175 -9.69 6.62 1.48
N PHE A 176 -10.88 6.24 1.91
CA PHE A 176 -11.09 5.66 3.24
C PHE A 176 -10.34 4.34 3.40
N MET A 177 -10.38 3.49 2.39
CA MET A 177 -9.67 2.21 2.41
C MET A 177 -8.17 2.40 2.22
N GLN A 178 -7.78 3.18 1.22
CA GLN A 178 -6.38 3.30 0.83
C GLN A 178 -5.56 4.18 1.80
N LYS A 179 -6.13 5.33 2.24
CA LYS A 179 -5.39 6.30 3.07
C LYS A 179 -5.82 6.31 4.53
N ALA A 180 -7.12 6.44 4.81
CA ALA A 180 -7.58 6.58 6.20
C ALA A 180 -7.44 5.28 7.02
N THR A 181 -7.18 4.14 6.36
CA THR A 181 -6.83 2.90 7.05
C THR A 181 -5.65 3.07 8.01
N HIS A 182 -4.67 3.92 7.71
CA HIS A 182 -3.59 4.25 8.63
C HIS A 182 -4.08 5.00 9.85
N ASP A 183 -5.05 5.91 9.65
CA ASP A 183 -5.57 6.76 10.72
C ASP A 183 -6.42 5.92 11.68
N PHE A 184 -7.25 5.04 11.16
CA PHE A 184 -8.00 4.07 11.97
C PHE A 184 -7.07 3.12 12.73
N ASP A 185 -6.01 2.65 12.08
CA ASP A 185 -5.07 1.70 12.66
C ASP A 185 -4.33 2.28 13.87
N TYR A 186 -3.70 3.46 13.74
CA TYR A 186 -2.95 4.00 14.88
C TYR A 186 -3.86 4.47 16.01
N ILE A 187 -5.10 4.92 15.73
CA ILE A 187 -6.07 5.26 16.78
C ILE A 187 -6.44 4.01 17.58
N GLN A 188 -6.81 2.92 16.91
CA GLN A 188 -7.12 1.65 17.59
C GLN A 188 -5.91 1.11 18.35
N TYR A 189 -4.71 1.24 17.80
CA TYR A 189 -3.48 0.85 18.49
C TYR A 189 -3.26 1.64 19.76
N LEU A 190 -3.56 2.95 19.77
CA LEU A 190 -3.39 3.80 20.94
C LEU A 190 -4.42 3.49 22.03
N VAL A 191 -5.70 3.34 21.69
CA VAL A 191 -6.78 3.17 22.67
C VAL A 191 -7.06 1.70 23.03
N GLU A 192 -6.59 0.74 22.24
CA GLU A 192 -6.80 -0.71 22.41
C GLU A 192 -8.28 -1.13 22.41
N GLU A 193 -9.12 -0.32 21.76
CA GLU A 193 -10.56 -0.55 21.65
C GLU A 193 -10.98 -0.75 20.19
N SER A 194 -11.99 -1.58 19.96
CA SER A 194 -12.56 -1.79 18.63
C SER A 194 -13.82 -0.94 18.46
N PRO A 195 -14.04 -0.31 17.30
CA PRO A 195 -15.23 0.47 17.04
C PRO A 195 -16.46 -0.45 16.98
N VAL A 196 -17.52 -0.09 17.72
CA VAL A 196 -18.81 -0.82 17.73
C VAL A 196 -19.85 -0.17 16.84
N ARG A 197 -19.62 1.10 16.46
CA ARG A 197 -20.48 1.85 15.54
C ARG A 197 -19.66 2.84 14.75
N VAL A 198 -19.93 2.97 13.45
CA VAL A 198 -19.25 3.91 12.55
C VAL A 198 -20.28 4.73 11.81
N CYS A 199 -20.05 6.05 11.67
CA CYS A 199 -20.76 6.93 10.77
C CYS A 199 -19.72 7.71 9.96
N ALA A 200 -19.91 7.80 8.64
CA ALA A 200 -19.00 8.49 7.75
C ALA A 200 -19.75 9.47 6.85
N VAL A 201 -19.17 10.65 6.64
CA VAL A 201 -19.66 11.66 5.70
C VAL A 201 -18.51 12.05 4.79
N THR A 202 -18.78 12.15 3.51
CA THR A 202 -17.79 12.54 2.51
C THR A 202 -18.24 13.79 1.74
N SER A 203 -17.29 14.56 1.26
CA SER A 203 -17.53 15.72 0.40
C SER A 203 -16.38 15.90 -0.59
N LYS A 204 -16.70 16.13 -1.87
CA LYS A 204 -15.73 16.52 -2.90
C LYS A 204 -16.01 17.97 -3.29
N GLN A 205 -15.12 18.89 -2.93
CA GLN A 205 -15.27 20.31 -3.21
C GLN A 205 -14.43 20.79 -4.40
N ILE A 206 -13.28 20.21 -4.63
CA ILE A 206 -12.32 20.61 -5.68
C ILE A 206 -12.35 19.62 -6.84
N PHE A 207 -12.05 18.36 -6.59
CA PHE A 207 -11.94 17.31 -7.62
C PHE A 207 -13.30 16.62 -7.86
N ARG A 208 -14.26 17.39 -8.41
CA ARG A 208 -15.68 16.98 -8.49
C ARG A 208 -16.02 16.08 -9.68
N GLY A 209 -15.07 15.78 -10.56
CA GLY A 209 -15.36 14.97 -11.75
C GLY A 209 -16.13 15.73 -12.84
N THR A 210 -15.68 16.93 -13.16
CA THR A 210 -16.32 17.80 -14.20
C THR A 210 -15.86 17.46 -15.61
N LYS A 211 -14.85 16.61 -15.78
CA LYS A 211 -14.29 16.19 -17.07
C LYS A 211 -14.55 14.69 -17.31
N PRO A 212 -14.47 14.20 -18.58
CA PRO A 212 -14.73 12.80 -18.91
C PRO A 212 -13.87 11.82 -18.08
N ALA A 213 -14.46 10.68 -17.73
CA ALA A 213 -13.76 9.60 -17.03
C ALA A 213 -12.53 9.12 -17.82
N GLY A 214 -11.46 8.80 -17.12
CA GLY A 214 -10.22 8.31 -17.72
C GLY A 214 -9.39 9.34 -18.48
N LEU A 215 -9.79 10.62 -18.48
CA LEU A 215 -9.02 11.69 -19.15
C LEU A 215 -7.62 11.78 -18.52
N ARG A 216 -6.62 11.99 -19.39
CA ARG A 216 -5.23 12.25 -19.02
C ARG A 216 -4.85 13.71 -19.30
N CYS A 217 -3.96 14.29 -18.49
CA CYS A 217 -3.45 15.63 -18.71
C CYS A 217 -2.77 15.79 -20.09
N SER A 218 -2.10 14.76 -20.56
CA SER A 218 -1.49 14.69 -21.90
C SER A 218 -2.49 14.78 -23.06
N ARG A 219 -3.76 14.42 -22.82
CA ARG A 219 -4.85 14.43 -23.81
C ARG A 219 -5.90 15.51 -23.55
N CYS A 220 -5.65 16.39 -22.56
CA CYS A 220 -6.57 17.45 -22.18
C CYS A 220 -6.28 18.73 -22.96
N ASP A 221 -7.32 19.35 -23.52
CA ASP A 221 -7.21 20.57 -24.32
C ASP A 221 -7.02 21.82 -23.46
N GLU A 222 -7.35 21.78 -22.18
CA GLU A 222 -7.20 22.90 -21.25
C GLU A 222 -5.72 23.10 -20.87
N ARG A 223 -5.12 24.12 -21.50
CA ARG A 223 -3.69 24.39 -21.33
C ARG A 223 -3.35 25.17 -20.07
N ASP A 224 -4.27 25.99 -19.60
CA ASP A 224 -4.11 26.89 -18.43
C ASP A 224 -4.66 26.26 -17.15
N CYS A 225 -4.84 24.95 -17.12
CA CYS A 225 -5.30 24.23 -15.93
C CYS A 225 -4.23 24.33 -14.82
N PRO A 226 -4.57 24.84 -13.60
CA PRO A 226 -3.63 24.99 -12.50
C PRO A 226 -3.11 23.64 -11.97
N GLU A 227 -3.86 22.58 -12.20
CA GLU A 227 -3.53 21.21 -11.80
C GLU A 227 -2.89 20.40 -12.95
N ARG A 228 -2.46 21.06 -14.04
CA ARG A 228 -1.86 20.35 -15.16
C ARG A 228 -0.52 19.75 -14.79
N VAL A 229 -0.43 18.43 -14.88
CA VAL A 229 0.84 17.72 -14.70
C VAL A 229 1.67 17.81 -15.99
N HIS A 230 2.84 18.40 -15.87
CA HIS A 230 3.86 18.33 -16.91
C HIS A 230 4.69 17.08 -16.70
N VAL A 231 4.36 16.00 -17.41
CA VAL A 231 5.12 14.74 -17.35
C VAL A 231 6.53 15.02 -17.88
N ARG A 232 7.48 15.19 -16.98
CA ARG A 232 8.90 15.36 -17.30
C ARG A 232 9.72 14.09 -17.04
N ASP A 233 9.15 13.15 -16.30
CA ASP A 233 9.86 11.93 -15.89
C ASP A 233 9.10 10.68 -16.39
N PRO A 234 9.70 9.90 -17.31
CA PRO A 234 9.13 8.62 -17.73
C PRO A 234 8.88 7.62 -16.59
N GLN A 235 9.50 7.83 -15.42
CA GLN A 235 9.25 7.00 -14.25
C GLN A 235 7.84 7.21 -13.65
N TYR A 236 7.18 8.33 -13.97
CA TYR A 236 5.85 8.71 -13.49
C TYR A 236 4.79 8.68 -14.60
N ASP A 237 4.94 7.79 -15.58
CA ASP A 237 4.02 7.63 -16.69
C ASP A 237 2.55 7.38 -16.28
N GLU A 238 2.33 7.02 -15.00
CA GLU A 238 1.01 6.86 -14.40
C GLU A 238 0.52 8.10 -13.63
N SER A 239 1.25 9.20 -13.64
CA SER A 239 0.96 10.41 -12.86
C SER A 239 0.28 11.52 -13.63
N ASP A 240 -0.19 11.27 -14.84
CA ASP A 240 -0.84 12.25 -15.69
C ASP A 240 -2.39 12.15 -15.71
N TYR A 241 -2.99 11.47 -14.76
CA TYR A 241 -4.44 11.46 -14.62
C TYR A 241 -4.98 12.88 -14.43
N CYS A 242 -6.04 13.22 -15.13
CA CYS A 242 -6.73 14.49 -14.92
C CYS A 242 -7.50 14.44 -13.59
N CYS A 243 -7.10 15.26 -12.63
CA CYS A 243 -7.73 15.30 -11.30
C CYS A 243 -9.21 15.75 -11.33
N PHE A 244 -9.64 16.42 -12.40
CA PHE A 244 -11.04 16.82 -12.61
C PHE A 244 -11.85 15.81 -13.43
N ALA A 245 -11.28 14.70 -13.86
CA ALA A 245 -12.06 13.66 -14.54
C ALA A 245 -13.04 13.00 -13.56
N GLN A 246 -14.13 12.46 -14.09
CA GLN A 246 -15.06 11.63 -13.32
C GLN A 246 -14.34 10.37 -12.80
N ASP A 247 -14.77 9.89 -11.66
CA ASP A 247 -14.32 8.60 -11.13
C ASP A 247 -14.74 7.49 -12.10
N THR A 248 -13.90 6.49 -12.26
CA THR A 248 -14.18 5.32 -13.12
C THR A 248 -14.69 4.17 -12.28
#